data_f4cbfd7c0ce6328f5e28d8a1e439a89e
#
_entry.id   f4cbfd7c0ce6328f5e28d8a1e439a89e
#
_cell.length_a   1.000
_cell.length_b   1.000
_cell.length_c   1.000
_cell.angle_alpha   90.00
_cell.angle_beta   90.00
_cell.angle_gamma   90.00
#
_symmetry.space_group_name_H-M   'P 1'
#
loop_
_entity.id
_entity.type
_entity.pdbx_description
1 polymer ?
#
loop_
_entity_poly.entity_id
_entity_poly.type
_entity_poly.pdbx_seq_one_letter_code
_entity_poly.pdbx_strand_id
1 'polypeptide(L)'
;ALGNEALENNTTASFNTAVGHHSLTTNTTGGENTAVGSEALELCTNGSNHTAVGRAALQNVTTGSTNSAFGRVAGNDITTGTNNVCLGAEAGRSNSPSGTITTGSNNIVLGNNSIANLYCADTSISSSDARDKTDVTDFTHGLSWIKELRPVTYRWDRRTWYSDDKSVT
;
A
#
# COMPACT_ATOMS: atom_id res chain seq x y z
N ALA A 1 10.37 -15.30 20.56
CA ALA A 1 10.31 -13.89 20.95
C ALA A 1 11.68 -13.41 21.45
N LEU A 2 12.02 -12.18 21.13
CA LEU A 2 13.24 -11.51 21.59
C LEU A 2 12.92 -10.02 21.84
N GLY A 3 12.89 -9.61 23.09
CA GLY A 3 12.59 -8.23 23.50
C GLY A 3 11.75 -8.19 24.77
N ASN A 4 11.76 -7.05 25.48
CA ASN A 4 10.89 -6.84 26.62
C ASN A 4 9.42 -6.87 26.17
N GLU A 5 8.59 -7.65 26.84
CA GLU A 5 7.17 -7.85 26.58
C GLU A 5 6.82 -8.35 25.16
N ALA A 6 7.79 -8.92 24.44
CA ALA A 6 7.52 -9.51 23.14
C ALA A 6 6.70 -10.81 23.30
N LEU A 7 5.51 -10.88 22.66
CA LEU A 7 4.54 -12.00 22.79
C LEU A 7 4.08 -12.26 24.23
N GLU A 8 4.01 -11.24 25.07
CA GLU A 8 3.70 -11.39 26.49
C GLU A 8 2.35 -12.09 26.73
N ASN A 9 1.32 -11.70 26.00
CA ASN A 9 -0.04 -12.21 26.19
C ASN A 9 -0.39 -13.38 25.26
N ASN A 10 0.60 -13.96 24.57
CA ASN A 10 0.36 -15.07 23.64
C ASN A 10 -0.03 -16.35 24.41
N THR A 11 -1.26 -16.79 24.22
CA THR A 11 -1.80 -17.95 24.96
C THR A 11 -1.81 -19.23 24.14
N THR A 12 -2.47 -19.21 22.98
CA THR A 12 -2.70 -20.41 22.16
C THR A 12 -2.18 -20.27 20.73
N ALA A 13 -1.78 -19.07 20.35
CA ALA A 13 -1.30 -18.80 18.99
C ALA A 13 0.07 -19.43 18.69
N SER A 14 0.20 -19.95 17.49
CA SER A 14 1.42 -20.64 17.03
C SER A 14 2.07 -19.91 15.85
N PHE A 15 3.33 -20.24 15.60
CA PHE A 15 4.09 -19.76 14.44
C PHE A 15 4.31 -18.24 14.40
N ASN A 16 4.32 -17.57 15.56
CA ASN A 16 4.59 -16.15 15.66
C ASN A 16 6.08 -15.87 15.89
N THR A 17 6.63 -14.89 15.18
CA THR A 17 7.96 -14.35 15.38
C THR A 17 7.83 -12.90 15.88
N ALA A 18 8.39 -12.61 17.06
CA ALA A 18 8.41 -11.27 17.64
C ALA A 18 9.82 -10.89 18.06
N VAL A 19 10.34 -9.80 17.51
CA VAL A 19 11.65 -9.24 17.83
C VAL A 19 11.54 -7.74 18.03
N GLY A 20 11.68 -7.28 19.26
CA GLY A 20 11.58 -5.87 19.63
C GLY A 20 10.77 -5.67 20.91
N HIS A 21 10.96 -4.53 21.54
CA HIS A 21 10.16 -4.10 22.69
C HIS A 21 8.69 -3.99 22.30
N HIS A 22 7.78 -4.59 23.05
CA HIS A 22 6.34 -4.61 22.83
C HIS A 22 5.89 -5.18 21.44
N SER A 23 6.71 -6.00 20.79
CA SER A 23 6.28 -6.63 19.53
C SER A 23 5.28 -7.74 19.79
N LEU A 24 4.09 -7.69 19.14
CA LEU A 24 2.98 -8.64 19.35
C LEU A 24 2.55 -8.80 20.82
N THR A 25 2.64 -7.75 21.61
CA THR A 25 2.38 -7.84 23.07
C THR A 25 0.98 -8.32 23.40
N THR A 26 -0.04 -7.82 22.69
CA THR A 26 -1.45 -8.14 23.00
C THR A 26 -1.97 -9.38 22.27
N ASN A 27 -1.13 -10.05 21.48
CA ASN A 27 -1.57 -11.21 20.70
C ASN A 27 -2.03 -12.35 21.58
N THR A 28 -3.24 -12.84 21.36
CA THR A 28 -3.81 -13.97 22.11
C THR A 28 -3.95 -15.22 21.27
N THR A 29 -4.60 -15.11 20.10
CA THR A 29 -4.94 -16.26 19.25
C THR A 29 -4.48 -16.12 17.80
N GLY A 30 -4.00 -14.94 17.39
CA GLY A 30 -3.49 -14.70 16.02
C GLY A 30 -2.20 -15.47 15.74
N GLY A 31 -2.17 -16.28 14.69
CA GLY A 31 -1.02 -17.10 14.31
C GLY A 31 -0.32 -16.61 13.05
N GLU A 32 0.88 -17.17 12.80
CA GLU A 32 1.64 -16.93 11.56
C GLU A 32 2.04 -15.45 11.34
N ASN A 33 2.27 -14.72 12.43
CA ASN A 33 2.67 -13.32 12.37
C ASN A 33 4.18 -13.15 12.52
N THR A 34 4.75 -12.26 11.75
CA THR A 34 6.14 -11.82 11.88
C THR A 34 6.17 -10.34 12.25
N ALA A 35 6.64 -10.02 13.45
CA ALA A 35 6.81 -8.66 13.97
C ALA A 35 8.28 -8.41 14.33
N VAL A 36 8.91 -7.50 13.61
CA VAL A 36 10.31 -7.13 13.83
C VAL A 36 10.40 -5.61 13.98
N GLY A 37 10.64 -5.15 15.16
CA GLY A 37 10.72 -3.74 15.52
C GLY A 37 9.98 -3.44 16.83
N SER A 38 10.38 -2.36 17.51
CA SER A 38 9.64 -1.90 18.69
C SER A 38 8.20 -1.55 18.30
N GLU A 39 7.21 -2.03 19.09
CA GLU A 39 5.78 -1.80 18.89
C GLU A 39 5.21 -2.35 17.57
N ALA A 40 5.94 -3.22 16.86
CA ALA A 40 5.41 -3.86 15.65
C ALA A 40 4.27 -4.83 16.03
N LEU A 41 3.09 -4.66 15.41
CA LEU A 41 1.86 -5.43 15.72
C LEU A 41 1.45 -5.39 17.21
N GLU A 42 1.76 -4.33 17.93
CA GLU A 42 1.55 -4.23 19.38
C GLU A 42 0.12 -4.56 19.80
N LEU A 43 -0.90 -4.00 19.11
CA LEU A 43 -2.32 -4.14 19.45
C LEU A 43 -3.01 -5.30 18.71
N CYS A 44 -2.27 -6.15 18.02
CA CYS A 44 -2.83 -7.31 17.32
C CYS A 44 -3.32 -8.34 18.33
N THR A 45 -4.62 -8.60 18.37
CA THR A 45 -5.21 -9.59 19.28
C THR A 45 -5.43 -10.95 18.62
N ASN A 46 -6.11 -10.97 17.49
CA ASN A 46 -6.55 -12.18 16.80
C ASN A 46 -6.14 -12.22 15.32
N GLY A 47 -5.58 -11.13 14.80
CA GLY A 47 -5.13 -11.04 13.41
C GLY A 47 -4.03 -12.06 13.10
N SER A 48 -4.04 -12.61 11.90
CA SER A 48 -3.11 -13.66 11.48
C SER A 48 -2.46 -13.34 10.13
N ASN A 49 -1.34 -14.02 9.85
CA ASN A 49 -0.64 -13.90 8.57
C ASN A 49 -0.12 -12.48 8.29
N HIS A 50 0.33 -11.78 9.31
CA HIS A 50 0.93 -10.46 9.15
C HIS A 50 2.44 -10.52 9.01
N THR A 51 2.98 -9.60 8.23
CA THR A 51 4.42 -9.29 8.22
C THR A 51 4.61 -7.80 8.51
N ALA A 52 5.15 -7.48 9.68
CA ALA A 52 5.43 -6.13 10.13
C ALA A 52 6.92 -5.97 10.46
N VAL A 53 7.62 -5.20 9.65
CA VAL A 53 9.05 -4.94 9.84
C VAL A 53 9.30 -3.44 9.91
N GLY A 54 9.67 -2.97 11.08
CA GLY A 54 9.90 -1.55 11.37
C GLY A 54 9.23 -1.12 12.68
N ARG A 55 9.73 -0.04 13.27
CA ARG A 55 9.12 0.50 14.50
C ARG A 55 7.65 0.86 14.25
N ALA A 56 6.76 0.35 15.08
CA ALA A 56 5.31 0.60 15.02
C ALA A 56 4.67 0.25 13.66
N ALA A 57 5.28 -0.67 12.89
CA ALA A 57 4.64 -1.20 11.69
C ALA A 57 3.39 -2.01 12.08
N LEU A 58 2.24 -1.73 11.45
CA LEU A 58 0.93 -2.33 11.74
C LEU A 58 0.54 -2.27 13.24
N GLN A 59 1.00 -1.28 13.98
CA GLN A 59 0.84 -1.21 15.44
C GLN A 59 -0.63 -1.34 15.88
N ASN A 60 -1.55 -0.67 15.19
CA ASN A 60 -2.96 -0.57 15.58
C ASN A 60 -3.85 -1.67 14.99
N VAL A 61 -3.28 -2.61 14.24
CA VAL A 61 -4.06 -3.77 13.75
C VAL A 61 -4.58 -4.54 14.96
N THR A 62 -5.87 -4.87 14.96
CA THR A 62 -6.51 -5.66 16.00
C THR A 62 -6.94 -7.04 15.50
N THR A 63 -7.84 -7.07 14.53
CA THR A 63 -8.44 -8.31 13.99
C THR A 63 -8.28 -8.47 12.49
N GLY A 64 -7.79 -7.45 11.78
CA GLY A 64 -7.42 -7.56 10.36
C GLY A 64 -6.41 -8.69 10.15
N SER A 65 -6.30 -9.22 8.94
CA SER A 65 -5.37 -10.32 8.62
C SER A 65 -4.63 -10.08 7.31
N THR A 66 -3.57 -10.82 7.06
CA THR A 66 -2.82 -10.81 5.79
C THR A 66 -2.27 -9.44 5.37
N ASN A 67 -1.95 -8.57 6.30
CA ASN A 67 -1.32 -7.30 5.99
C ASN A 67 0.21 -7.42 6.03
N SER A 68 0.89 -6.77 5.08
CA SER A 68 2.34 -6.71 5.00
C SER A 68 2.81 -5.26 5.07
N ALA A 69 3.66 -4.93 6.04
CA ALA A 69 4.19 -3.58 6.21
C ALA A 69 5.70 -3.59 6.46
N PHE A 70 6.42 -2.82 5.67
CA PHE A 70 7.87 -2.66 5.76
C PHE A 70 8.23 -1.18 5.84
N GLY A 71 8.70 -0.75 6.99
CA GLY A 71 9.10 0.63 7.24
C GLY A 71 8.58 1.17 8.57
N ARG A 72 9.21 2.24 9.04
CA ARG A 72 8.75 2.93 10.26
C ARG A 72 7.31 3.39 10.11
N VAL A 73 6.44 3.00 11.02
CA VAL A 73 5.00 3.28 11.07
C VAL A 73 4.24 2.98 9.77
N ALA A 74 4.75 2.04 8.95
CA ALA A 74 4.02 1.58 7.78
C ALA A 74 2.75 0.85 8.19
N GLY A 75 1.61 1.19 7.58
CA GLY A 75 0.31 0.62 7.91
C GLY A 75 -0.15 0.83 9.35
N ASN A 76 0.48 1.76 10.09
CA ASN A 76 0.23 1.95 11.52
C ASN A 76 -1.25 2.20 11.86
N ASP A 77 -1.99 2.90 11.02
CA ASP A 77 -3.38 3.29 11.26
C ASP A 77 -4.40 2.20 10.86
N ILE A 78 -3.95 1.09 10.26
CA ILE A 78 -4.82 -0.06 9.93
C ILE A 78 -5.28 -0.72 11.23
N THR A 79 -6.59 -0.91 11.36
CA THR A 79 -7.22 -1.55 12.51
C THR A 79 -7.82 -2.92 12.19
N THR A 80 -8.77 -2.96 11.27
CA THR A 80 -9.48 -4.19 10.85
C THR A 80 -9.33 -4.47 9.36
N GLY A 81 -8.63 -3.60 8.63
CA GLY A 81 -8.32 -3.81 7.20
C GLY A 81 -7.53 -5.09 6.95
N THR A 82 -7.78 -5.71 5.82
CA THR A 82 -7.21 -7.02 5.45
C THR A 82 -6.53 -6.93 4.08
N ASN A 83 -5.47 -7.74 3.89
CA ASN A 83 -4.78 -7.88 2.60
C ASN A 83 -4.24 -6.54 2.07
N ASN A 84 -3.60 -5.76 2.92
CA ASN A 84 -2.94 -4.53 2.53
C ASN A 84 -1.42 -4.70 2.51
N VAL A 85 -0.76 -4.04 1.57
CA VAL A 85 0.70 -3.96 1.47
C VAL A 85 1.11 -2.49 1.63
N CYS A 86 1.90 -2.18 2.66
CA CYS A 86 2.43 -0.85 2.95
C CYS A 86 3.96 -0.90 2.94
N LEU A 87 4.58 -0.39 1.88
CA LEU A 87 6.03 -0.38 1.71
C LEU A 87 6.59 1.03 1.82
N GLY A 88 7.50 1.23 2.74
CA GLY A 88 8.15 2.51 3.02
C GLY A 88 7.61 3.19 4.29
N ALA A 89 8.39 4.12 4.81
CA ALA A 89 8.01 4.86 6.02
C ALA A 89 6.66 5.58 5.80
N GLU A 90 5.76 5.42 6.80
CA GLU A 90 4.47 6.10 6.84
C GLU A 90 3.51 5.74 5.69
N ALA A 91 3.78 4.68 4.91
CA ALA A 91 2.87 4.19 3.87
C ALA A 91 1.52 3.79 4.49
N GLY A 92 0.41 4.21 3.88
CA GLY A 92 -0.96 3.94 4.36
C GLY A 92 -1.45 4.87 5.48
N ARG A 93 -0.71 5.95 5.79
CA ARG A 93 -1.09 6.99 6.74
C ARG A 93 -1.60 8.26 6.05
N SER A 94 -2.04 9.24 6.83
CA SER A 94 -2.60 10.51 6.33
C SER A 94 -1.66 11.28 5.39
N ASN A 95 -0.36 11.05 5.51
CA ASN A 95 0.67 11.65 4.68
C ASN A 95 1.17 10.72 3.56
N SER A 96 0.39 9.73 3.17
CA SER A 96 0.66 8.87 2.02
C SER A 96 -0.33 9.13 0.88
N PRO A 97 -0.01 8.74 -0.37
CA PRO A 97 -0.89 8.94 -1.52
C PRO A 97 -2.28 8.31 -1.37
N SER A 98 -2.40 7.25 -0.57
CA SER A 98 -3.67 6.59 -0.26
C SER A 98 -4.52 7.35 0.77
N GLY A 99 -3.96 8.34 1.48
CA GLY A 99 -4.51 8.82 2.73
C GLY A 99 -4.44 7.74 3.82
N THR A 100 -5.18 7.93 4.90
CA THR A 100 -5.22 7.00 6.03
C THR A 100 -6.02 5.75 5.69
N ILE A 101 -5.40 4.58 5.78
CA ILE A 101 -6.08 3.30 5.69
C ILE A 101 -6.35 2.80 7.10
N THR A 102 -7.62 2.70 7.48
CA THR A 102 -8.04 2.17 8.80
C THR A 102 -8.72 0.80 8.66
N THR A 103 -9.80 0.74 7.93
CA THR A 103 -10.61 -0.47 7.70
C THR A 103 -10.56 -0.93 6.24
N GLY A 104 -9.94 -0.13 5.34
CA GLY A 104 -9.79 -0.47 3.93
C GLY A 104 -8.97 -1.74 3.73
N SER A 105 -9.33 -2.53 2.70
CA SER A 105 -8.68 -3.79 2.37
C SER A 105 -8.26 -3.83 0.91
N ASN A 106 -7.33 -4.74 0.58
CA ASN A 106 -6.83 -4.96 -0.78
C ASN A 106 -6.09 -3.76 -1.40
N ASN A 107 -5.31 -3.03 -0.60
CA ASN A 107 -4.55 -1.88 -1.06
C ASN A 107 -3.05 -2.22 -1.13
N ILE A 108 -2.37 -1.62 -2.10
CA ILE A 108 -0.90 -1.55 -2.15
C ILE A 108 -0.50 -0.08 -2.08
N VAL A 109 0.28 0.29 -1.08
CA VAL A 109 0.77 1.65 -0.87
C VAL A 109 2.28 1.67 -0.86
N LEU A 110 2.86 2.50 -1.71
CA LEU A 110 4.31 2.67 -1.83
C LEU A 110 4.71 4.05 -1.28
N GLY A 111 5.26 4.06 -0.08
CA GLY A 111 5.79 5.25 0.57
C GLY A 111 4.76 6.29 1.01
N ASN A 112 5.29 7.47 1.33
CA ASN A 112 4.53 8.64 1.72
C ASN A 112 4.59 9.75 0.63
N ASN A 113 3.97 10.89 0.87
CA ASN A 113 3.90 12.01 -0.08
C ASN A 113 5.26 12.68 -0.40
N SER A 114 6.34 12.27 0.27
CA SER A 114 7.69 12.73 -0.04
C SER A 114 8.39 11.89 -1.12
N ILE A 115 7.78 10.78 -1.55
CA ILE A 115 8.31 9.96 -2.64
C ILE A 115 8.07 10.69 -3.96
N ALA A 116 9.15 11.16 -4.57
CA ALA A 116 9.09 11.94 -5.81
C ALA A 116 9.13 11.06 -7.07
N ASN A 117 9.76 9.88 -7.00
CA ASN A 117 9.97 9.03 -8.17
C ASN A 117 9.78 7.55 -7.82
N LEU A 118 9.12 6.83 -8.70
CA LEU A 118 9.09 5.38 -8.71
C LEU A 118 9.89 4.88 -9.93
N TYR A 119 11.02 4.23 -9.68
CA TYR A 119 11.82 3.62 -10.73
C TYR A 119 11.43 2.16 -10.90
N CYS A 120 10.88 1.80 -12.04
CA CYS A 120 10.58 0.43 -12.42
C CYS A 120 10.95 0.21 -13.90
N ALA A 121 11.35 -1.01 -14.23
CA ALA A 121 11.77 -1.35 -15.60
C ALA A 121 10.59 -1.35 -16.57
N ASP A 122 9.41 -1.72 -16.10
CA ASP A 122 8.15 -1.68 -16.86
C ASP A 122 7.21 -0.67 -16.20
N THR A 123 6.74 0.29 -16.98
CA THR A 123 5.79 1.33 -16.55
C THR A 123 4.35 0.99 -16.95
N SER A 124 4.14 -0.13 -17.65
CA SER A 124 2.79 -0.55 -18.01
C SER A 124 2.11 -1.25 -16.85
N ILE A 125 1.17 -0.57 -16.22
CA ILE A 125 0.20 -1.21 -15.33
C ILE A 125 -0.87 -1.82 -16.25
N SER A 126 -0.72 -3.10 -16.58
CA SER A 126 -1.62 -3.78 -17.49
C SER A 126 -2.85 -4.31 -16.75
N SER A 127 -3.81 -3.45 -16.55
CA SER A 127 -5.18 -3.85 -16.22
C SER A 127 -6.11 -2.69 -16.54
N SER A 128 -6.24 -2.37 -17.81
CA SER A 128 -7.31 -1.50 -18.27
C SER A 128 -8.56 -2.34 -18.48
N ASP A 129 -9.38 -2.41 -17.45
CA ASP A 129 -10.71 -3.03 -17.51
C ASP A 129 -11.72 -1.98 -18.00
N ALA A 130 -12.76 -2.43 -18.72
CA ALA A 130 -13.87 -1.57 -19.12
C ALA A 130 -14.56 -0.87 -17.92
N ARG A 131 -14.43 -1.44 -16.72
CA ARG A 131 -14.94 -0.85 -15.46
C ARG A 131 -14.23 0.43 -15.05
N ASP A 132 -12.99 0.64 -15.50
CA ASP A 132 -12.19 1.83 -15.19
C ASP A 132 -12.51 2.99 -16.16
N LYS A 133 -13.39 2.75 -17.14
CA LYS A 133 -13.83 3.75 -18.10
C LYS A 133 -15.22 4.20 -17.73
N THR A 134 -15.34 5.43 -17.24
CA THR A 134 -16.62 6.12 -17.06
C THR A 134 -17.06 6.72 -18.38
N ASP A 135 -18.37 6.85 -18.56
CA ASP A 135 -18.98 7.53 -19.72
C ASP A 135 -18.69 6.89 -21.09
N VAL A 136 -18.56 5.56 -21.13
CA VAL A 136 -18.52 4.83 -22.40
C VAL A 136 -19.92 4.89 -23.03
N THR A 137 -20.08 5.76 -24.00
CA THR A 137 -21.29 5.86 -24.81
C THR A 137 -21.01 5.43 -26.25
N ASP A 138 -22.02 4.84 -26.90
CA ASP A 138 -21.89 4.48 -28.30
C ASP A 138 -21.62 5.73 -29.16
N PHE A 139 -20.63 5.59 -30.04
CA PHE A 139 -20.30 6.66 -30.96
C PHE A 139 -21.37 6.77 -32.05
N THR A 140 -22.20 7.79 -31.99
CA THR A 140 -23.37 7.99 -32.87
C THR A 140 -23.08 8.80 -34.13
N HIS A 141 -21.84 9.27 -34.30
CA HIS A 141 -21.47 10.08 -35.46
C HIS A 141 -21.04 9.18 -36.64
N GLY A 142 -21.58 9.45 -37.80
CA GLY A 142 -21.33 8.66 -39.02
C GLY A 142 -20.00 8.95 -39.71
N LEU A 143 -19.82 8.35 -40.90
CA LEU A 143 -18.60 8.43 -41.72
C LEU A 143 -18.15 9.89 -42.04
N SER A 144 -19.07 10.86 -42.05
CA SER A 144 -18.77 12.27 -42.29
C SER A 144 -17.81 12.82 -41.24
N TRP A 145 -17.97 12.43 -39.98
CA TRP A 145 -17.12 12.89 -38.90
C TRP A 145 -15.72 12.23 -38.93
N ILE A 146 -15.68 10.95 -39.37
CA ILE A 146 -14.39 10.24 -39.54
C ILE A 146 -13.54 10.91 -40.60
N LYS A 147 -14.15 11.48 -41.64
CA LYS A 147 -13.41 12.20 -42.71
C LYS A 147 -12.81 13.53 -42.25
N GLU A 148 -13.31 14.09 -41.15
CA GLU A 148 -12.80 15.32 -40.54
C GLU A 148 -11.66 15.03 -39.54
N LEU A 149 -11.53 13.77 -39.10
CA LEU A 149 -10.44 13.39 -38.21
C LEU A 149 -9.10 13.54 -38.95
N ARG A 150 -8.25 14.36 -38.40
CA ARG A 150 -6.85 14.49 -38.85
C ARG A 150 -6.00 13.42 -38.16
N PRO A 151 -5.64 12.32 -38.83
CA PRO A 151 -4.73 11.36 -38.24
C PRO A 151 -3.39 12.01 -37.99
N VAL A 152 -2.94 11.99 -36.77
CA VAL A 152 -1.61 12.49 -36.39
C VAL A 152 -0.78 11.35 -35.82
N THR A 153 0.45 11.24 -36.27
CA THR A 153 1.45 10.42 -35.61
C THR A 153 2.21 11.32 -34.63
N TYR A 154 2.38 10.85 -33.41
CA TYR A 154 3.20 11.54 -32.45
C TYR A 154 4.33 10.62 -31.98
N ARG A 155 5.44 11.23 -31.60
CA ARG A 155 6.53 10.53 -30.96
C ARG A 155 6.49 10.89 -29.48
N TRP A 156 6.51 9.88 -28.62
CA TRP A 156 6.72 10.12 -27.20
C TRP A 156 8.06 10.82 -26.99
N ASP A 157 8.00 12.00 -26.40
CA ASP A 157 9.18 12.73 -25.99
C ASP A 157 9.38 12.56 -24.48
N ARG A 158 10.60 12.41 -24.03
CA ARG A 158 10.88 12.29 -22.61
C ARG A 158 10.82 13.67 -21.96
N ARG A 159 10.26 13.76 -20.75
CA ARG A 159 10.16 15.04 -20.01
C ARG A 159 11.48 15.79 -19.89
N THR A 160 12.60 15.08 -19.86
CA THR A 160 13.96 15.68 -19.82
C THR A 160 14.34 16.44 -21.10
N TRP A 161 13.56 16.32 -22.17
CA TRP A 161 13.80 17.01 -23.43
C TRP A 161 13.08 18.37 -23.49
N TYR A 162 12.19 18.64 -22.52
CA TYR A 162 11.58 19.95 -22.41
C TYR A 162 12.43 20.83 -21.49
N SER A 163 13.00 21.90 -22.01
CA SER A 163 13.37 23.05 -21.18
C SER A 163 12.09 23.76 -20.76
N ASP A 164 12.11 24.39 -19.60
CA ASP A 164 10.95 24.99 -18.92
C ASP A 164 10.08 25.95 -19.76
N ASP A 165 10.50 26.31 -20.96
CA ASP A 165 9.86 27.30 -21.85
C ASP A 165 9.23 26.72 -23.13
N LYS A 166 9.14 25.41 -23.31
CA LYS A 166 8.45 24.87 -24.49
C LYS A 166 6.94 24.79 -24.25
N SER A 167 6.26 25.90 -24.50
CA SER A 167 4.82 25.90 -24.77
C SER A 167 4.55 25.09 -26.03
N VAL A 168 3.64 24.13 -25.94
CA VAL A 168 3.11 23.44 -27.12
C VAL A 168 2.25 24.44 -27.88
N THR A 169 2.73 24.90 -29.04
CA THR A 169 1.93 25.66 -30.00
C THR A 169 1.12 24.72 -30.88
#